data_0012f37b55bedbf1c75c031f31617492
#
_entry.id   0012f37b55bedbf1c75c031f31617492
#
_cell.length_a   1.000
_cell.length_b   1.000
_cell.length_c   1.000
_cell.angle_alpha   90.00
_cell.angle_beta   90.00
_cell.angle_gamma   90.00
#
_symmetry.space_group_name_H-M   'P 1'
#
loop_
_entity.id
_entity.type
_entity.pdbx_description
1 polymer ?
#
loop_
_entity_poly.entity_id
_entity_poly.type
_entity_poly.pdbx_seq_one_letter_code
_entity_poly.pdbx_strand_id
1 'polypeptide(L)'
;GGCDLQHASVALQRQIKVDIVTESLVRLGKIENPQVRLFESGELPVVAARTTLRVAATDGGVGFRKRQSHDVVRVTNCLVAHPSLNELLPDVRLDGAEEAVLRIGVASGERMVWAEPQDSVSGIASEVLTSRAALVHEVIDQHEFVVSAESFFQSSPQAAQALVDATKRALGESSTWGEGAVVDAYCGVGLFAATVFPRDRHVIAIEANPSACADARINLAERDVEVVQSPVEEWTPQSAAVVVADPARDGLRAGGVDVLTATNAQVIVLISCDPASLGRDARLLIAKGYRLEYSEVLDLFPHTHHVEVVSRFVRDESMEVV
;
A
#
# COMPACT_ATOMS: atom_id res chain seq x y z
N GLY A 1 -5.33 21.47 2.92
CA GLY A 1 -5.41 20.77 2.08
C GLY A 1 -4.82 19.50 1.50
N GLY A 2 -5.45 18.36 1.67
CA GLY A 2 -5.00 17.13 1.03
C GLY A 2 -5.67 16.83 -0.32
N CYS A 3 -6.54 17.70 -0.82
CA CYS A 3 -7.31 17.48 -2.05
C CYS A 3 -6.96 18.57 -3.08
N ASP A 4 -5.76 18.52 -3.62
CA ASP A 4 -5.18 19.57 -4.48
C ASP A 4 -5.87 19.66 -5.85
N LEU A 5 -6.48 18.58 -6.32
CA LEU A 5 -7.07 18.47 -7.66
C LEU A 5 -8.59 18.52 -7.70
N GLN A 6 -9.28 18.96 -6.62
CA GLN A 6 -10.75 19.07 -6.59
C GLN A 6 -11.33 19.97 -7.69
N HIS A 7 -10.54 20.91 -8.23
CA HIS A 7 -10.94 21.80 -9.32
C HIS A 7 -10.92 21.14 -10.71
N ALA A 8 -10.36 19.94 -10.82
CA ALA A 8 -10.29 19.18 -12.05
C ALA A 8 -11.33 18.06 -12.07
N SER A 9 -11.87 17.72 -13.25
CA SER A 9 -12.74 16.55 -13.40
C SER A 9 -11.99 15.26 -13.07
N VAL A 10 -12.70 14.23 -12.62
CA VAL A 10 -12.09 12.92 -12.29
C VAL A 10 -11.33 12.34 -13.48
N ALA A 11 -11.88 12.47 -14.69
CA ALA A 11 -11.20 12.00 -15.91
C ALA A 11 -9.86 12.73 -16.13
N LEU A 12 -9.83 14.05 -15.93
CA LEU A 12 -8.59 14.83 -16.03
C LEU A 12 -7.59 14.48 -14.92
N GLN A 13 -8.06 14.27 -13.68
CA GLN A 13 -7.19 13.82 -12.58
C GLN A 13 -6.49 12.50 -12.92
N ARG A 14 -7.22 11.53 -13.47
CA ARG A 14 -6.70 10.23 -13.90
C ARG A 14 -5.68 10.36 -15.02
N GLN A 15 -5.97 11.20 -16.03
CA GLN A 15 -5.03 11.46 -17.12
C GLN A 15 -3.73 12.09 -16.60
N ILE A 16 -3.82 13.11 -15.73
CA ILE A 16 -2.64 13.74 -15.09
C ILE A 16 -1.78 12.70 -14.36
N LYS A 17 -2.39 11.73 -13.67
CA LYS A 17 -1.66 10.67 -12.96
C LYS A 17 -0.91 9.76 -13.93
N VAL A 18 -1.53 9.36 -15.03
CA VAL A 18 -0.87 8.58 -16.10
C VAL A 18 0.30 9.37 -16.70
N ASP A 19 0.11 10.66 -16.98
CA ASP A 19 1.15 11.52 -17.55
C ASP A 19 2.35 11.68 -16.60
N ILE A 20 2.11 11.90 -15.29
CA ILE A 20 3.16 11.99 -14.26
C ILE A 20 3.98 10.70 -14.19
N VAL A 21 3.34 9.54 -14.21
CA VAL A 21 4.04 8.24 -14.17
C VAL A 21 4.84 8.03 -15.45
N THR A 22 4.24 8.32 -16.60
CA THR A 22 4.92 8.23 -17.91
C THR A 22 6.17 9.12 -17.94
N GLU A 23 6.03 10.39 -17.55
CA GLU A 23 7.15 11.33 -17.51
C GLU A 23 8.27 10.84 -16.57
N SER A 24 7.92 10.29 -15.41
CA SER A 24 8.90 9.77 -14.46
C SER A 24 9.67 8.57 -15.01
N LEU A 25 8.99 7.63 -15.64
CA LEU A 25 9.63 6.47 -16.30
C LEU A 25 10.56 6.89 -17.44
N VAL A 26 10.16 7.90 -18.24
CA VAL A 26 11.01 8.44 -19.31
C VAL A 26 12.22 9.17 -18.73
N ARG A 27 12.03 10.09 -17.79
CA ARG A 27 13.10 10.98 -17.33
C ARG A 27 14.04 10.32 -16.34
N LEU A 28 13.52 9.58 -15.36
CA LEU A 28 14.30 8.95 -14.30
C LEU A 28 14.60 7.49 -14.63
N GLY A 29 13.63 6.76 -15.15
CA GLY A 29 13.76 5.37 -15.58
C GLY A 29 14.58 5.20 -16.85
N LYS A 30 14.73 6.26 -17.67
CA LYS A 30 15.38 6.23 -18.99
C LYS A 30 14.75 5.22 -19.94
N ILE A 31 13.44 5.02 -19.82
CA ILE A 31 12.68 4.09 -20.64
C ILE A 31 12.06 4.87 -21.80
N GLU A 32 12.38 4.48 -23.02
CA GLU A 32 11.75 5.04 -24.20
C GLU A 32 10.36 4.42 -24.38
N ASN A 33 9.31 5.27 -24.54
CA ASN A 33 7.92 4.84 -24.78
C ASN A 33 7.39 3.79 -23.78
N PRO A 34 7.43 4.05 -22.44
CA PRO A 34 6.91 3.11 -21.47
C PRO A 34 5.42 2.89 -21.68
N GLN A 35 4.98 1.63 -21.55
CA GLN A 35 3.58 1.28 -21.64
C GLN A 35 2.91 1.59 -20.29
N VAL A 36 2.28 2.77 -20.18
CA VAL A 36 1.56 3.22 -19.00
C VAL A 36 0.10 3.39 -19.33
N ARG A 37 -0.76 2.79 -18.54
CA ARG A 37 -2.22 2.86 -18.73
C ARG A 37 -2.94 3.03 -17.40
N LEU A 38 -4.16 3.55 -17.44
CA LEU A 38 -5.04 3.53 -16.29
C LEU A 38 -5.53 2.09 -16.06
N PHE A 39 -5.51 1.65 -14.80
CA PHE A 39 -6.11 0.38 -14.43
C PHE A 39 -7.63 0.48 -14.51
N GLU A 40 -8.21 -0.30 -15.37
CA GLU A 40 -9.66 -0.43 -15.52
C GLU A 40 -10.15 -1.52 -14.55
N SER A 41 -10.49 -1.11 -13.33
CA SER A 41 -11.32 -1.88 -12.41
C SER A 41 -12.69 -1.23 -12.32
N GLY A 42 -13.64 -1.91 -11.65
CA GLY A 42 -14.92 -1.28 -11.31
C GLY A 42 -14.72 0.13 -10.71
N GLU A 43 -15.77 0.95 -10.68
CA GLU A 43 -15.68 2.35 -10.24
C GLU A 43 -15.12 2.45 -8.82
N LEU A 44 -13.88 2.91 -8.69
CA LEU A 44 -13.30 3.28 -7.40
C LEU A 44 -14.02 4.54 -6.88
N PRO A 45 -14.51 4.54 -5.64
CA PRO A 45 -15.22 5.68 -5.11
C PRO A 45 -14.28 6.88 -4.96
N VAL A 46 -14.73 8.04 -5.45
CA VAL A 46 -13.96 9.30 -5.38
C VAL A 46 -14.25 10.11 -4.13
N VAL A 47 -15.29 9.73 -3.38
CA VAL A 47 -15.69 10.33 -2.10
C VAL A 47 -16.06 9.25 -1.11
N ALA A 48 -16.07 9.57 0.19
CA ALA A 48 -16.55 8.70 1.27
C ALA A 48 -15.89 7.31 1.34
N ALA A 49 -14.68 7.16 0.81
CA ALA A 49 -14.03 5.87 0.64
C ALA A 49 -12.99 5.54 1.72
N ARG A 50 -12.28 6.57 2.24
CA ARG A 50 -11.16 6.33 3.15
C ARG A 50 -11.61 5.76 4.49
N THR A 51 -11.05 4.62 4.85
CA THR A 51 -11.32 3.90 6.11
C THR A 51 -10.25 4.14 7.17
N THR A 52 -9.19 4.86 6.83
CA THR A 52 -8.15 5.27 7.77
C THR A 52 -7.80 6.73 7.59
N LEU A 53 -7.78 7.49 8.69
CA LEU A 53 -7.31 8.87 8.75
C LEU A 53 -6.21 9.00 9.81
N ARG A 54 -5.15 9.73 9.49
CA ARG A 54 -4.21 10.26 10.46
C ARG A 54 -4.57 11.72 10.70
N VAL A 55 -4.88 12.07 11.92
CA VAL A 55 -5.26 13.41 12.34
C VAL A 55 -4.26 13.96 13.36
N ALA A 56 -4.09 15.26 13.39
CA ALA A 56 -3.27 15.96 14.37
C ALA A 56 -4.14 16.68 15.40
N ALA A 57 -3.63 16.81 16.61
CA ALA A 57 -4.27 17.59 17.68
C ALA A 57 -4.37 19.06 17.28
N THR A 58 -5.48 19.70 17.65
CA THR A 58 -5.68 21.13 17.54
C THR A 58 -6.55 21.63 18.68
N ASP A 59 -6.64 22.94 18.86
CA ASP A 59 -7.42 23.52 19.94
C ASP A 59 -8.91 23.09 19.83
N GLY A 60 -9.35 22.31 20.83
CA GLY A 60 -10.72 21.80 20.93
C GLY A 60 -11.08 20.66 19.96
N GLY A 61 -10.13 19.91 19.39
CA GLY A 61 -10.43 18.76 18.54
C GLY A 61 -9.25 18.23 17.75
N VAL A 62 -9.55 17.70 16.57
CA VAL A 62 -8.54 17.16 15.65
C VAL A 62 -8.66 17.79 14.26
N GLY A 63 -7.62 17.66 13.47
CA GLY A 63 -7.60 18.19 12.12
C GLY A 63 -6.47 17.65 11.25
N PHE A 64 -6.28 18.29 10.10
CA PHE A 64 -5.20 17.94 9.18
C PHE A 64 -4.14 19.03 9.12
N ARG A 65 -2.86 18.62 9.03
CA ARG A 65 -1.76 19.56 8.81
C ARG A 65 -1.91 20.26 7.46
N LYS A 66 -1.64 21.55 7.40
CA LYS A 66 -1.50 22.27 6.13
C LYS A 66 -0.29 21.71 5.37
N ARG A 67 -0.35 21.85 4.04
CA ARG A 67 0.76 21.43 3.19
C ARG A 67 2.07 22.12 3.60
N GLN A 68 3.14 21.36 3.80
CA GLN A 68 4.47 21.85 4.20
C GLN A 68 4.46 22.76 5.45
N SER A 69 3.56 22.49 6.39
CA SER A 69 3.42 23.27 7.62
C SER A 69 3.10 22.34 8.81
N HIS A 70 3.44 22.81 10.02
CA HIS A 70 2.98 22.19 11.27
C HIS A 70 1.59 22.68 11.69
N ASP A 71 1.07 23.75 11.06
CA ASP A 71 -0.26 24.27 11.37
C ASP A 71 -1.33 23.21 11.09
N VAL A 72 -2.27 23.07 12.03
CA VAL A 72 -3.40 22.17 11.91
C VAL A 72 -4.67 22.93 11.60
N VAL A 73 -5.39 22.51 10.58
CA VAL A 73 -6.75 22.98 10.29
C VAL A 73 -7.74 22.01 10.92
N ARG A 74 -8.53 22.48 11.87
CA ARG A 74 -9.60 21.70 12.49
C ARG A 74 -10.58 21.21 11.43
N VAL A 75 -10.95 19.94 11.51
CA VAL A 75 -11.86 19.29 10.56
C VAL A 75 -12.94 18.52 11.31
N THR A 76 -14.18 18.79 10.96
CA THR A 76 -15.35 18.07 11.48
C THR A 76 -15.98 17.16 10.43
N ASN A 77 -15.56 17.32 9.17
CA ASN A 77 -16.01 16.50 8.04
C ASN A 77 -14.92 16.48 6.97
N CYS A 78 -14.69 15.32 6.37
CA CYS A 78 -13.75 15.12 5.29
C CYS A 78 -14.45 14.41 4.11
N LEU A 79 -14.43 15.06 2.92
CA LEU A 79 -15.11 14.57 1.72
C LEU A 79 -14.75 13.12 1.35
N VAL A 80 -13.48 12.74 1.53
CA VAL A 80 -12.99 11.43 1.15
C VAL A 80 -13.09 10.39 2.27
N ALA A 81 -13.37 10.80 3.52
CA ALA A 81 -13.52 9.90 4.64
C ALA A 81 -14.83 9.12 4.58
N HIS A 82 -14.78 7.86 4.97
CA HIS A 82 -15.98 7.06 5.17
C HIS A 82 -16.94 7.73 6.18
N PRO A 83 -18.26 7.60 6.02
CA PRO A 83 -19.23 8.24 6.94
C PRO A 83 -18.93 7.97 8.41
N SER A 84 -18.63 6.73 8.80
CA SER A 84 -18.32 6.36 10.18
C SER A 84 -17.06 7.04 10.74
N LEU A 85 -16.07 7.43 9.90
CA LEU A 85 -14.94 8.27 10.33
C LEU A 85 -15.39 9.73 10.51
N ASN A 86 -16.26 10.23 9.64
CA ASN A 86 -16.81 11.58 9.76
C ASN A 86 -17.65 11.74 11.04
N GLU A 87 -18.30 10.69 11.52
CA GLU A 87 -19.01 10.69 12.80
C GLU A 87 -18.05 10.83 13.99
N LEU A 88 -16.81 10.33 13.90
CA LEU A 88 -15.81 10.44 14.97
C LEU A 88 -15.13 11.82 15.01
N LEU A 89 -14.90 12.44 13.86
CA LEU A 89 -14.10 13.67 13.75
C LEU A 89 -14.54 14.83 14.66
N PRO A 90 -15.85 15.12 14.84
CA PRO A 90 -16.30 16.21 15.70
C PRO A 90 -16.00 16.00 17.18
N ASP A 91 -15.95 14.76 17.63
CA ASP A 91 -15.96 14.38 19.04
C ASP A 91 -14.59 14.01 19.56
N VAL A 92 -13.67 13.51 18.70
CA VAL A 92 -12.32 13.12 19.12
C VAL A 92 -11.55 14.31 19.69
N ARG A 93 -10.96 14.08 20.87
CA ARG A 93 -10.07 15.01 21.56
C ARG A 93 -8.77 14.30 21.89
N LEU A 94 -7.66 15.01 21.73
CA LEU A 94 -6.32 14.50 22.10
C LEU A 94 -5.76 15.39 23.22
N ASP A 95 -5.43 14.75 24.33
CA ASP A 95 -4.82 15.39 25.50
C ASP A 95 -3.44 14.77 25.75
N GLY A 96 -2.40 15.48 25.34
CA GLY A 96 -1.01 15.02 25.45
C GLY A 96 -0.48 14.22 24.27
N ALA A 97 -1.31 13.83 23.29
CA ALA A 97 -0.85 13.27 22.02
C ALA A 97 -0.87 14.31 20.91
N GLU A 98 0.11 14.26 20.02
CA GLU A 98 0.18 15.16 18.86
C GLU A 98 -0.67 14.66 17.67
N GLU A 99 -0.81 13.36 17.51
CA GLU A 99 -1.51 12.72 16.40
C GLU A 99 -2.29 11.49 16.86
N ALA A 100 -3.33 11.15 16.09
CA ALA A 100 -4.07 9.91 16.23
C ALA A 100 -4.36 9.27 14.89
N VAL A 101 -4.53 7.95 14.90
CA VAL A 101 -5.05 7.16 13.80
C VAL A 101 -6.51 6.84 14.09
N LEU A 102 -7.39 7.23 13.20
CA LEU A 102 -8.79 6.83 13.17
C LEU A 102 -8.94 5.75 12.11
N ARG A 103 -9.50 4.60 12.47
CA ARG A 103 -9.71 3.49 11.53
C ARG A 103 -11.05 2.85 11.75
N ILE A 104 -11.64 2.36 10.67
CA ILE A 104 -12.85 1.53 10.71
C ILE A 104 -12.59 0.22 9.99
N GLY A 105 -13.20 -0.87 10.44
CA GLY A 105 -13.38 -2.10 9.71
C GLY A 105 -14.72 -2.05 8.99
N VAL A 106 -14.72 -1.97 7.65
CA VAL A 106 -15.97 -1.86 6.88
C VAL A 106 -16.78 -3.15 6.97
N ALA A 107 -16.10 -4.29 6.96
CA ALA A 107 -16.76 -5.60 7.04
C ALA A 107 -17.40 -5.86 8.40
N SER A 108 -16.78 -5.38 9.49
CA SER A 108 -17.21 -5.66 10.88
C SER A 108 -17.96 -4.52 11.54
N GLY A 109 -17.83 -3.27 11.02
CA GLY A 109 -18.40 -2.08 11.63
C GLY A 109 -17.62 -1.56 12.83
N GLU A 110 -16.46 -2.14 13.16
CA GLU A 110 -15.58 -1.69 14.23
C GLU A 110 -15.04 -0.32 13.96
N ARG A 111 -14.88 0.50 15.01
CA ARG A 111 -14.27 1.82 14.96
C ARG A 111 -13.15 1.91 15.96
N MET A 112 -12.02 2.44 15.56
CA MET A 112 -10.83 2.57 16.39
C MET A 112 -10.27 3.99 16.30
N VAL A 113 -9.88 4.52 17.45
CA VAL A 113 -9.07 5.73 17.60
C VAL A 113 -7.86 5.39 18.47
N TRP A 114 -6.69 5.45 17.90
CA TRP A 114 -5.45 5.15 18.61
C TRP A 114 -4.48 6.33 18.56
N ALA A 115 -3.87 6.62 19.70
CA ALA A 115 -2.85 7.66 19.87
C ALA A 115 -1.79 7.22 20.90
N GLU A 116 -0.65 7.87 20.86
CA GLU A 116 0.43 7.68 21.85
C GLU A 116 0.66 9.01 22.59
N PRO A 117 0.51 9.06 23.96
CA PRO A 117 0.09 7.98 24.84
C PRO A 117 -1.37 7.55 24.66
N GLN A 118 -1.67 6.27 24.97
CA GLN A 118 -3.01 5.70 24.76
C GLN A 118 -4.12 6.45 25.50
N ASP A 119 -3.86 6.89 26.73
CA ASP A 119 -4.84 7.57 27.60
C ASP A 119 -5.14 9.01 27.15
N SER A 120 -4.53 9.48 26.06
CA SER A 120 -4.72 10.82 25.55
C SER A 120 -6.01 11.00 24.74
N VAL A 121 -6.72 9.93 24.42
CA VAL A 121 -7.95 9.97 23.59
C VAL A 121 -9.18 10.13 24.48
N SER A 122 -10.02 11.14 24.18
CA SER A 122 -11.28 11.38 24.88
C SER A 122 -12.36 11.90 23.92
N GLY A 123 -13.60 12.08 24.44
CA GLY A 123 -14.73 12.62 23.69
C GLY A 123 -15.43 11.62 22.78
N ILE A 124 -15.02 10.37 22.77
CA ILE A 124 -15.59 9.31 21.92
C ILE A 124 -16.51 8.36 22.71
N ALA A 125 -17.40 7.70 22.02
CA ALA A 125 -18.31 6.72 22.61
C ALA A 125 -17.55 5.45 23.10
N SER A 126 -18.08 4.78 24.10
CA SER A 126 -17.41 3.66 24.78
C SER A 126 -17.18 2.42 23.90
N GLU A 127 -17.95 2.29 22.83
CA GLU A 127 -17.80 1.20 21.83
C GLU A 127 -16.66 1.42 20.85
N VAL A 128 -16.04 2.61 20.83
CA VAL A 128 -14.88 2.90 19.97
C VAL A 128 -13.62 2.34 20.65
N LEU A 129 -12.88 1.52 19.91
CA LEU A 129 -11.67 0.87 20.42
C LEU A 129 -10.53 1.89 20.54
N THR A 130 -9.84 1.91 21.69
CA THR A 130 -8.69 2.82 21.93
C THR A 130 -7.44 2.08 22.39
N SER A 131 -7.53 0.77 22.60
CA SER A 131 -6.39 -0.03 23.04
C SER A 131 -5.36 -0.21 21.94
N ARG A 132 -4.07 -0.23 22.29
CA ARG A 132 -2.98 -0.64 21.40
C ARG A 132 -3.18 -2.06 20.85
N ALA A 133 -3.82 -2.93 21.62
CA ALA A 133 -4.17 -4.29 21.24
C ALA A 133 -5.47 -4.37 20.43
N ALA A 134 -6.12 -3.24 20.11
CA ALA A 134 -7.34 -3.24 19.31
C ALA A 134 -7.05 -3.70 17.87
N LEU A 135 -7.95 -4.50 17.36
CA LEU A 135 -7.93 -5.01 15.99
C LEU A 135 -9.19 -4.52 15.29
N VAL A 136 -9.07 -4.20 14.03
CA VAL A 136 -10.21 -4.06 13.11
C VAL A 136 -10.15 -5.15 12.06
N HIS A 137 -11.32 -5.59 11.60
CA HIS A 137 -11.45 -6.69 10.65
C HIS A 137 -11.91 -6.16 9.30
N GLU A 138 -11.26 -6.64 8.24
CA GLU A 138 -11.60 -6.34 6.85
C GLU A 138 -11.70 -7.62 6.04
N VAL A 139 -12.45 -7.58 4.94
CA VAL A 139 -12.55 -8.70 4.00
C VAL A 139 -12.13 -8.23 2.62
N ILE A 140 -11.07 -8.83 2.09
CA ILE A 140 -10.54 -8.54 0.75
C ILE A 140 -10.41 -9.87 0.00
N ASP A 141 -10.93 -9.94 -1.21
CA ASP A 141 -10.82 -11.14 -2.05
C ASP A 141 -11.25 -12.43 -1.31
N GLN A 142 -12.32 -12.34 -0.50
CA GLN A 142 -12.86 -13.41 0.35
C GLN A 142 -11.95 -13.86 1.51
N HIS A 143 -10.84 -13.16 1.79
CA HIS A 143 -9.98 -13.39 2.94
C HIS A 143 -10.30 -12.38 4.04
N GLU A 144 -10.38 -12.87 5.28
CA GLU A 144 -10.48 -12.02 6.46
C GLU A 144 -9.09 -11.56 6.89
N PHE A 145 -8.98 -10.28 7.21
CA PHE A 145 -7.77 -9.67 7.71
C PHE A 145 -8.01 -9.01 9.06
N VAL A 146 -7.14 -9.26 10.01
CA VAL A 146 -7.01 -8.45 11.21
C VAL A 146 -5.94 -7.38 10.97
N VAL A 147 -6.22 -6.17 11.44
CA VAL A 147 -5.32 -5.03 11.30
C VAL A 147 -5.24 -4.31 12.64
N SER A 148 -4.08 -4.33 13.27
CA SER A 148 -3.83 -3.64 14.54
C SER A 148 -3.66 -2.13 14.34
N ALA A 149 -3.69 -1.41 15.47
CA ALA A 149 -3.60 0.06 15.48
C ALA A 149 -2.34 0.61 14.80
N GLU A 150 -1.21 -0.06 15.00
CA GLU A 150 0.11 0.38 14.51
C GLU A 150 0.45 -0.15 13.11
N SER A 151 -0.35 -1.10 12.59
CA SER A 151 -0.11 -1.67 11.27
C SER A 151 -0.67 -0.78 10.17
N PHE A 152 0.06 -0.70 9.06
CA PHE A 152 -0.47 -0.08 7.85
C PHE A 152 -1.49 -1.01 7.17
N PHE A 153 -2.53 -0.43 6.61
CA PHE A 153 -3.43 -1.08 5.67
C PHE A 153 -3.86 -0.11 4.58
N GLN A 154 -4.37 -0.62 3.47
CA GLN A 154 -4.79 0.18 2.32
C GLN A 154 -5.90 1.16 2.68
N SER A 155 -6.03 2.23 1.88
CA SER A 155 -6.91 3.37 2.19
C SER A 155 -8.40 3.04 2.25
N SER A 156 -8.81 1.93 1.63
CA SER A 156 -10.16 1.35 1.68
C SER A 156 -10.14 -0.10 1.21
N PRO A 157 -11.18 -0.90 1.51
CA PRO A 157 -11.33 -2.26 0.96
C PRO A 157 -11.35 -2.28 -0.57
N GLN A 158 -11.99 -1.30 -1.22
CA GLN A 158 -12.01 -1.18 -2.67
C GLN A 158 -10.63 -0.90 -3.26
N ALA A 159 -9.82 -0.08 -2.57
CA ALA A 159 -8.43 0.17 -2.96
C ALA A 159 -7.58 -1.09 -2.82
N ALA A 160 -7.73 -1.84 -1.72
CA ALA A 160 -7.05 -3.10 -1.51
C ALA A 160 -7.43 -4.14 -2.58
N GLN A 161 -8.72 -4.28 -2.90
CA GLN A 161 -9.20 -5.18 -3.95
C GLN A 161 -8.62 -4.81 -5.31
N ALA A 162 -8.63 -3.52 -5.67
CA ALA A 162 -8.06 -3.06 -6.94
C ALA A 162 -6.56 -3.35 -7.05
N LEU A 163 -5.80 -3.19 -5.95
CA LEU A 163 -4.39 -3.57 -5.91
C LEU A 163 -4.19 -5.07 -6.07
N VAL A 164 -5.00 -5.90 -5.40
CA VAL A 164 -4.98 -7.35 -5.55
C VAL A 164 -5.24 -7.75 -7.00
N ASP A 165 -6.28 -7.18 -7.63
CA ASP A 165 -6.66 -7.49 -9.01
C ASP A 165 -5.57 -7.08 -10.01
N ALA A 166 -4.98 -5.87 -9.84
CA ALA A 166 -3.88 -5.41 -10.67
C ALA A 166 -2.63 -6.28 -10.50
N THR A 167 -2.33 -6.68 -9.26
CA THR A 167 -1.18 -7.54 -8.94
C THR A 167 -1.37 -8.95 -9.51
N LYS A 168 -2.56 -9.55 -9.39
CA LYS A 168 -2.88 -10.84 -10.05
C LYS A 168 -2.69 -10.76 -11.56
N ARG A 169 -3.18 -9.68 -12.19
CA ARG A 169 -2.99 -9.45 -13.63
C ARG A 169 -1.51 -9.31 -13.98
N ALA A 170 -0.74 -8.58 -13.17
CA ALA A 170 0.69 -8.39 -13.39
C ALA A 170 1.51 -9.66 -13.19
N LEU A 171 1.14 -10.52 -12.26
CA LEU A 171 1.76 -11.83 -12.08
C LEU A 171 1.49 -12.77 -13.25
N GLY A 172 0.30 -12.69 -13.87
CA GLY A 172 -0.15 -13.60 -14.92
C GLY A 172 -0.51 -15.00 -14.39
N GLU A 173 -0.63 -15.96 -15.30
CA GLU A 173 -1.03 -17.34 -14.96
C GLU A 173 0.06 -18.06 -14.16
N SER A 174 -0.30 -18.64 -13.02
CA SER A 174 0.65 -19.34 -12.13
C SER A 174 1.31 -20.55 -12.78
N SER A 175 0.69 -21.12 -13.81
CA SER A 175 1.25 -22.20 -14.64
C SER A 175 2.47 -21.78 -15.45
N THR A 176 2.67 -20.47 -15.64
CA THR A 176 3.83 -19.90 -16.36
C THR A 176 4.99 -19.55 -15.42
N TRP A 177 4.78 -19.63 -14.10
CA TRP A 177 5.83 -19.35 -13.14
C TRP A 177 6.77 -20.55 -13.02
N GLY A 178 8.04 -20.30 -12.79
CA GLY A 178 9.00 -21.35 -12.49
C GLY A 178 8.64 -22.11 -11.19
N GLU A 179 9.38 -23.16 -10.93
CA GLU A 179 9.33 -23.86 -9.64
C GLU A 179 9.95 -23.00 -8.53
N GLY A 180 9.57 -23.26 -7.27
CA GLY A 180 10.13 -22.58 -6.11
C GLY A 180 9.13 -21.77 -5.30
N ALA A 181 9.63 -21.12 -4.28
CA ALA A 181 8.86 -20.23 -3.42
C ALA A 181 8.38 -18.97 -4.17
N VAL A 182 7.41 -18.28 -3.59
CA VAL A 182 6.99 -16.97 -4.02
C VAL A 182 7.30 -15.96 -2.90
N VAL A 183 7.66 -14.74 -3.25
CA VAL A 183 8.06 -13.72 -2.27
C VAL A 183 7.08 -12.58 -2.24
N ASP A 184 6.61 -12.21 -1.04
CA ASP A 184 5.88 -10.98 -0.73
C ASP A 184 6.82 -10.08 0.08
N ALA A 185 7.50 -9.17 -0.58
CA ALA A 185 8.43 -8.24 0.04
C ALA A 185 7.70 -6.96 0.46
N TYR A 186 7.98 -6.50 1.69
CA TYR A 186 7.23 -5.43 2.36
C TYR A 186 5.76 -5.85 2.59
N CYS A 187 5.54 -7.07 3.07
CA CYS A 187 4.22 -7.71 3.04
C CYS A 187 3.16 -7.04 3.94
N GLY A 188 3.57 -6.14 4.85
CA GLY A 188 2.66 -5.54 5.81
C GLY A 188 1.92 -6.59 6.62
N VAL A 189 0.59 -6.54 6.61
CA VAL A 189 -0.28 -7.51 7.28
C VAL A 189 -0.54 -8.77 6.44
N GLY A 190 0.16 -8.94 5.31
CA GLY A 190 0.07 -10.12 4.45
C GLY A 190 -0.98 -10.05 3.35
N LEU A 191 -1.36 -8.86 2.88
CA LEU A 191 -2.41 -8.69 1.86
C LEU A 191 -2.14 -9.52 0.60
N PHE A 192 -0.97 -9.35 -0.02
CA PHE A 192 -0.63 -10.05 -1.26
C PHE A 192 -0.31 -11.52 -0.99
N ALA A 193 0.40 -11.83 0.09
CA ALA A 193 0.67 -13.20 0.50
C ALA A 193 -0.61 -14.04 0.64
N ALA A 194 -1.70 -13.46 1.15
CA ALA A 194 -2.99 -14.14 1.30
C ALA A 194 -3.74 -14.32 -0.03
N THR A 195 -3.68 -13.31 -0.92
CA THR A 195 -4.66 -13.15 -1.99
C THR A 195 -4.16 -13.45 -3.40
N VAL A 196 -2.86 -13.20 -3.70
CA VAL A 196 -2.38 -13.26 -5.09
C VAL A 196 -1.63 -14.53 -5.44
N PHE A 197 -1.15 -15.27 -4.45
CA PHE A 197 -0.41 -16.52 -4.69
C PHE A 197 -1.30 -17.76 -4.53
N PRO A 198 -1.10 -18.82 -5.34
CA PRO A 198 -1.78 -20.09 -5.18
C PRO A 198 -1.56 -20.70 -3.79
N ARG A 199 -2.54 -21.46 -3.30
CA ARG A 199 -2.49 -22.04 -1.94
C ARG A 199 -1.43 -23.12 -1.75
N ASP A 200 -1.00 -23.75 -2.83
CA ASP A 200 0.00 -24.81 -2.87
C ASP A 200 1.45 -24.31 -3.00
N ARG A 201 1.64 -23.00 -3.02
CA ARG A 201 2.98 -22.38 -3.06
C ARG A 201 3.46 -22.00 -1.67
N HIS A 202 4.71 -22.34 -1.38
CA HIS A 202 5.40 -21.78 -0.21
C HIS A 202 5.63 -20.28 -0.39
N VAL A 203 5.22 -19.48 0.59
CA VAL A 203 5.33 -18.02 0.57
C VAL A 203 6.41 -17.58 1.55
N ILE A 204 7.31 -16.71 1.11
CA ILE A 204 8.23 -15.99 1.98
C ILE A 204 7.71 -14.55 2.07
N ALA A 205 7.17 -14.18 3.24
CA ALA A 205 6.60 -12.86 3.53
C ALA A 205 7.56 -12.04 4.40
N ILE A 206 8.10 -10.94 3.88
CA ILE A 206 9.15 -10.15 4.54
C ILE A 206 8.59 -8.80 4.97
N GLU A 207 8.72 -8.46 6.24
CA GLU A 207 8.23 -7.21 6.83
C GLU A 207 9.13 -6.78 8.00
N ALA A 208 9.43 -5.50 8.07
CA ALA A 208 10.27 -4.96 9.14
C ALA A 208 9.48 -4.59 10.41
N ASN A 209 8.20 -4.17 10.26
CA ASN A 209 7.38 -3.70 11.37
C ASN A 209 6.88 -4.88 12.23
N PRO A 210 7.21 -4.92 13.54
CA PRO A 210 6.81 -6.04 14.41
C PRO A 210 5.29 -6.22 14.53
N SER A 211 4.52 -5.11 14.55
CA SER A 211 3.06 -5.15 14.62
C SER A 211 2.46 -5.77 13.36
N ALA A 212 2.91 -5.35 12.18
CA ALA A 212 2.47 -5.89 10.91
C ALA A 212 2.86 -7.37 10.76
N CYS A 213 4.07 -7.77 11.22
CA CYS A 213 4.47 -9.19 11.27
C CYS A 213 3.55 -10.03 12.15
N ALA A 214 3.10 -9.49 13.29
CA ALA A 214 2.18 -10.19 14.19
C ALA A 214 0.81 -10.38 13.51
N ASP A 215 0.29 -9.34 12.87
CA ASP A 215 -0.95 -9.40 12.10
C ASP A 215 -0.81 -10.39 10.92
N ALA A 216 0.31 -10.34 10.18
CA ALA A 216 0.56 -11.25 9.06
C ALA A 216 0.56 -12.73 9.48
N ARG A 217 1.15 -13.05 10.65
CA ARG A 217 1.11 -14.42 11.17
C ARG A 217 -0.30 -14.91 11.49
N ILE A 218 -1.19 -14.03 11.92
CA ILE A 218 -2.60 -14.35 12.14
C ILE A 218 -3.31 -14.52 10.78
N ASN A 219 -3.15 -13.55 9.90
CA ASN A 219 -3.84 -13.51 8.60
C ASN A 219 -3.43 -14.65 7.65
N LEU A 220 -2.22 -15.18 7.81
CA LEU A 220 -1.65 -16.22 6.98
C LEU A 220 -1.56 -17.59 7.68
N ALA A 221 -2.22 -17.76 8.83
CA ALA A 221 -2.11 -18.97 9.66
C ALA A 221 -2.48 -20.28 8.93
N GLU A 222 -3.33 -20.20 7.90
CA GLU A 222 -3.75 -21.35 7.08
C GLU A 222 -2.92 -21.54 5.80
N ARG A 223 -1.81 -20.78 5.64
CA ARG A 223 -0.93 -20.82 4.47
C ARG A 223 0.39 -21.50 4.81
N ASP A 224 1.00 -22.14 3.82
CA ASP A 224 2.42 -22.51 3.89
C ASP A 224 3.27 -21.24 3.70
N VAL A 225 3.61 -20.58 4.83
CA VAL A 225 4.26 -19.27 4.83
C VAL A 225 5.36 -19.17 5.88
N GLU A 226 6.47 -18.55 5.49
CA GLU A 226 7.50 -18.06 6.39
C GLU A 226 7.38 -16.54 6.52
N VAL A 227 6.99 -16.02 7.70
CA VAL A 227 6.97 -14.59 7.99
C VAL A 227 8.32 -14.17 8.58
N VAL A 228 9.12 -13.51 7.75
CA VAL A 228 10.47 -13.01 8.10
C VAL A 228 10.36 -11.58 8.61
N GLN A 229 10.67 -11.37 9.89
CA GLN A 229 10.72 -10.02 10.48
C GLN A 229 12.11 -9.41 10.25
N SER A 230 12.27 -8.71 9.13
CA SER A 230 13.52 -8.06 8.72
C SER A 230 13.25 -6.93 7.73
N PRO A 231 14.06 -5.87 7.67
CA PRO A 231 14.14 -5.05 6.46
C PRO A 231 14.46 -5.92 5.24
N VAL A 232 13.83 -5.63 4.10
CA VAL A 232 14.07 -6.42 2.87
C VAL A 232 15.52 -6.40 2.44
N GLU A 233 16.20 -5.27 2.63
CA GLU A 233 17.62 -5.06 2.29
C GLU A 233 18.58 -5.94 3.12
N GLU A 234 18.12 -6.45 4.27
CA GLU A 234 18.90 -7.31 5.17
C GLU A 234 18.53 -8.79 5.05
N TRP A 235 17.47 -9.11 4.31
CA TRP A 235 17.07 -10.49 4.07
C TRP A 235 18.07 -11.20 3.14
N THR A 236 18.44 -12.44 3.49
CA THR A 236 19.26 -13.28 2.62
C THR A 236 18.40 -13.90 1.52
N PRO A 237 18.57 -13.51 0.25
CA PRO A 237 17.69 -13.95 -0.82
C PRO A 237 17.78 -15.46 -1.08
N GLN A 238 16.62 -16.04 -1.29
CA GLN A 238 16.46 -17.43 -1.75
C GLN A 238 15.89 -17.41 -3.17
N SER A 239 16.11 -18.47 -3.95
CA SER A 239 15.52 -18.59 -5.29
C SER A 239 13.99 -18.54 -5.21
N ALA A 240 13.37 -17.72 -6.03
CA ALA A 240 11.92 -17.55 -6.08
C ALA A 240 11.39 -17.63 -7.51
N ALA A 241 10.17 -18.11 -7.66
CA ALA A 241 9.46 -18.14 -8.93
C ALA A 241 9.04 -16.72 -9.36
N VAL A 242 8.42 -15.98 -8.44
CA VAL A 242 7.97 -14.61 -8.63
C VAL A 242 8.13 -13.80 -7.33
N VAL A 243 8.20 -12.48 -7.47
CA VAL A 243 8.26 -11.53 -6.36
C VAL A 243 7.16 -10.48 -6.52
N VAL A 244 6.45 -10.18 -5.44
CA VAL A 244 5.63 -8.96 -5.29
C VAL A 244 6.34 -8.08 -4.28
N ALA A 245 6.43 -6.78 -4.54
CA ALA A 245 7.06 -5.82 -3.64
C ALA A 245 6.23 -4.53 -3.57
N ASP A 246 5.80 -4.15 -2.36
CA ASP A 246 5.04 -2.92 -2.07
C ASP A 246 5.81 -2.04 -1.06
N PRO A 247 6.94 -1.44 -1.46
CA PRO A 247 7.76 -0.64 -0.56
C PRO A 247 7.08 0.69 -0.19
N ALA A 248 7.55 1.31 0.89
CA ALA A 248 7.18 2.67 1.25
C ALA A 248 7.59 3.68 0.15
N ARG A 249 7.22 4.96 0.29
CA ARG A 249 7.46 6.04 -0.69
C ARG A 249 8.89 6.16 -1.22
N ASP A 250 9.84 5.74 -0.44
CA ASP A 250 11.26 5.75 -0.84
C ASP A 250 11.62 4.72 -1.92
N GLY A 251 10.72 3.78 -2.19
CA GLY A 251 10.91 2.69 -3.14
C GLY A 251 11.90 1.62 -2.65
N LEU A 252 12.33 0.76 -3.57
CA LEU A 252 13.28 -0.32 -3.31
C LEU A 252 14.69 0.17 -3.00
N ARG A 253 15.09 1.27 -3.65
CA ARG A 253 16.49 1.72 -3.64
C ARG A 253 17.45 0.62 -4.14
N ALA A 254 18.76 0.87 -4.10
CA ALA A 254 19.75 -0.09 -4.58
C ALA A 254 19.74 -1.40 -3.76
N GLY A 255 19.65 -1.30 -2.42
CA GLY A 255 19.65 -2.48 -1.55
C GLY A 255 18.49 -3.43 -1.80
N GLY A 256 17.26 -2.92 -1.86
CA GLY A 256 16.08 -3.73 -2.16
C GLY A 256 16.14 -4.34 -3.57
N VAL A 257 16.57 -3.56 -4.57
CA VAL A 257 16.76 -4.08 -5.93
C VAL A 257 17.80 -5.20 -5.96
N ASP A 258 18.95 -5.03 -5.30
CA ASP A 258 20.00 -6.06 -5.26
C ASP A 258 19.49 -7.37 -4.64
N VAL A 259 18.77 -7.28 -3.53
CA VAL A 259 18.21 -8.45 -2.84
C VAL A 259 17.12 -9.13 -3.68
N LEU A 260 16.15 -8.36 -4.20
CA LEU A 260 15.03 -8.96 -4.96
C LEU A 260 15.49 -9.56 -6.29
N THR A 261 16.45 -8.96 -6.98
CA THR A 261 16.99 -9.53 -8.23
C THR A 261 17.86 -10.75 -8.00
N ALA A 262 18.50 -10.88 -6.83
CA ALA A 262 19.27 -12.07 -6.45
C ALA A 262 18.38 -13.32 -6.22
N THR A 263 17.06 -13.17 -6.08
CA THR A 263 16.12 -14.30 -6.07
C THR A 263 16.03 -15.02 -7.41
N ASN A 264 16.50 -14.40 -8.48
CA ASN A 264 16.36 -14.86 -9.86
C ASN A 264 14.92 -15.08 -10.34
N ALA A 265 13.94 -14.40 -9.72
CA ALA A 265 12.54 -14.51 -10.09
C ALA A 265 12.31 -14.13 -11.56
N GLN A 266 11.44 -14.87 -12.24
CA GLN A 266 11.06 -14.58 -13.64
C GLN A 266 10.25 -13.29 -13.76
N VAL A 267 9.44 -12.99 -12.74
CA VAL A 267 8.59 -11.81 -12.69
C VAL A 267 8.79 -11.11 -11.34
N ILE A 268 9.01 -9.81 -11.40
CA ILE A 268 8.91 -8.90 -10.25
C ILE A 268 7.75 -7.95 -10.50
N VAL A 269 6.75 -7.96 -9.64
CA VAL A 269 5.67 -6.99 -9.61
C VAL A 269 6.01 -5.95 -8.56
N LEU A 270 6.28 -4.72 -9.01
CA LEU A 270 6.58 -3.59 -8.13
C LEU A 270 5.36 -2.69 -8.01
N ILE A 271 4.89 -2.49 -6.77
CA ILE A 271 3.86 -1.52 -6.43
C ILE A 271 4.56 -0.26 -5.94
N SER A 272 4.12 0.92 -6.39
CA SER A 272 4.79 2.18 -6.07
C SER A 272 3.81 3.31 -5.89
N CYS A 273 3.89 4.01 -4.76
CA CYS A 273 3.06 5.17 -4.46
C CYS A 273 3.76 6.52 -4.74
N ASP A 274 5.00 6.49 -5.24
CA ASP A 274 5.75 7.68 -5.64
C ASP A 274 6.37 7.50 -7.03
N PRO A 275 6.05 8.39 -8.01
CA PRO A 275 6.52 8.25 -9.38
C PRO A 275 8.03 8.39 -9.51
N ALA A 276 8.68 9.20 -8.65
CA ALA A 276 10.12 9.43 -8.75
C ALA A 276 10.90 8.21 -8.25
N SER A 277 10.46 7.57 -7.17
CA SER A 277 11.03 6.30 -6.73
C SER A 277 10.81 5.19 -7.74
N LEU A 278 9.60 5.07 -8.32
CA LEU A 278 9.33 4.12 -9.40
C LEU A 278 10.32 4.28 -10.57
N GLY A 279 10.54 5.50 -11.04
CA GLY A 279 11.47 5.74 -12.15
C GLY A 279 12.91 5.33 -11.82
N ARG A 280 13.38 5.63 -10.60
CA ARG A 280 14.72 5.21 -10.13
C ARG A 280 14.85 3.70 -10.01
N ASP A 281 13.86 3.05 -9.40
CA ASP A 281 13.85 1.61 -9.16
C ASP A 281 13.73 0.84 -10.48
N ALA A 282 12.89 1.32 -11.43
CA ALA A 282 12.79 0.77 -12.77
C ALA A 282 14.15 0.78 -13.48
N ARG A 283 14.89 1.89 -13.41
CA ARG A 283 16.24 1.97 -13.99
C ARG A 283 17.21 0.96 -13.35
N LEU A 284 17.13 0.77 -12.05
CA LEU A 284 17.97 -0.20 -11.33
C LEU A 284 17.62 -1.64 -11.70
N LEU A 285 16.31 -1.98 -11.77
CA LEU A 285 15.85 -3.30 -12.19
C LEU A 285 16.28 -3.62 -13.63
N ILE A 286 16.19 -2.64 -14.55
CA ILE A 286 16.67 -2.81 -15.92
C ILE A 286 18.19 -3.05 -15.97
N ALA A 287 18.95 -2.34 -15.16
CA ALA A 287 20.40 -2.58 -15.06
C ALA A 287 20.76 -3.97 -14.50
N LYS A 288 19.80 -4.64 -13.83
CA LYS A 288 19.93 -6.01 -13.31
C LYS A 288 19.33 -7.09 -14.24
N GLY A 289 19.02 -6.72 -15.48
CA GLY A 289 18.55 -7.67 -16.48
C GLY A 289 17.04 -7.92 -16.46
N TYR A 290 16.25 -6.97 -15.97
CA TYR A 290 14.80 -7.01 -16.08
C TYR A 290 14.31 -6.01 -17.13
N ARG A 291 13.19 -6.31 -17.77
CA ARG A 291 12.51 -5.42 -18.71
C ARG A 291 11.16 -5.03 -18.13
N LEU A 292 10.85 -3.73 -18.13
CA LEU A 292 9.50 -3.26 -17.83
C LEU A 292 8.57 -3.61 -18.99
N GLU A 293 7.53 -4.41 -18.74
CA GLU A 293 6.51 -4.71 -19.73
C GLU A 293 5.43 -3.63 -19.79
N TYR A 294 4.88 -3.28 -18.63
CA TYR A 294 3.89 -2.21 -18.50
C TYR A 294 3.77 -1.74 -17.05
N SER A 295 3.11 -0.60 -16.89
CA SER A 295 2.66 -0.06 -15.61
C SER A 295 1.17 0.29 -15.67
N GLU A 296 0.42 -0.09 -14.64
CA GLU A 296 -0.99 0.27 -14.46
C GLU A 296 -1.12 1.27 -13.32
N VAL A 297 -1.73 2.42 -13.59
CA VAL A 297 -1.97 3.49 -12.62
C VAL A 297 -3.35 3.30 -12.00
N LEU A 298 -3.41 3.19 -10.68
CA LEU A 298 -4.65 3.09 -9.92
C LEU A 298 -4.98 4.43 -9.25
N ASP A 299 -6.22 4.91 -9.40
CA ASP A 299 -6.67 6.16 -8.78
C ASP A 299 -7.18 5.93 -7.35
N LEU A 300 -6.28 5.46 -6.46
CA LEU A 300 -6.60 5.18 -5.05
C LEU A 300 -6.64 6.43 -4.16
N PHE A 301 -6.15 7.55 -4.65
CA PHE A 301 -6.09 8.83 -3.94
C PHE A 301 -6.80 9.94 -4.74
N PRO A 302 -8.13 9.85 -4.90
CA PRO A 302 -8.90 10.84 -5.66
C PRO A 302 -8.69 12.25 -5.10
N HIS A 303 -8.79 13.25 -5.97
CA HIS A 303 -8.60 14.67 -5.68
C HIS A 303 -7.17 15.07 -5.27
N THR A 304 -6.20 14.16 -5.38
CA THR A 304 -4.79 14.42 -5.07
C THR A 304 -3.89 14.08 -6.26
N HIS A 305 -2.67 14.60 -6.24
CA HIS A 305 -1.62 14.22 -7.20
C HIS A 305 -0.94 12.87 -6.88
N HIS A 306 -1.27 12.25 -5.75
CA HIS A 306 -0.72 10.95 -5.39
C HIS A 306 -1.20 9.87 -6.36
N VAL A 307 -0.30 8.97 -6.69
CA VAL A 307 -0.53 7.83 -7.56
C VAL A 307 -0.35 6.53 -6.79
N GLU A 308 -0.90 5.46 -7.33
CA GLU A 308 -0.52 4.09 -7.01
C GLU A 308 -0.29 3.37 -8.33
N VAL A 309 0.81 2.66 -8.46
CA VAL A 309 1.22 2.07 -9.73
C VAL A 309 1.63 0.62 -9.51
N VAL A 310 1.05 -0.28 -10.27
CA VAL A 310 1.50 -1.68 -10.35
C VAL A 310 2.28 -1.87 -11.65
N SER A 311 3.55 -2.22 -11.53
CA SER A 311 4.47 -2.37 -12.66
C SER A 311 4.98 -3.81 -12.76
N ARG A 312 4.89 -4.39 -13.98
CA ARG A 312 5.37 -5.73 -14.28
C ARG A 312 6.77 -5.67 -14.88
N PHE A 313 7.72 -6.27 -14.19
CA PHE A 313 9.08 -6.49 -14.69
C PHE A 313 9.29 -7.97 -14.96
N VAL A 314 9.86 -8.29 -16.12
CA VAL A 314 10.16 -9.67 -16.54
C VAL A 314 11.65 -9.80 -16.77
N ARG A 315 12.24 -10.89 -16.32
CA ARG A 315 13.65 -11.18 -16.54
C ARG A 315 13.94 -11.30 -18.03
N ASP A 316 14.93 -10.59 -18.52
CA ASP A 316 15.35 -10.62 -19.91
C ASP A 316 16.39 -11.72 -20.09
N GLU A 317 15.97 -12.87 -20.63
CA GLU A 317 16.84 -14.02 -20.89
C GLU A 317 17.91 -13.74 -21.98
N SER A 318 17.72 -12.66 -22.77
CA SER A 318 18.71 -12.27 -23.78
C SER A 318 19.94 -11.56 -23.21
N MET A 319 19.86 -11.12 -21.95
CA MET A 319 20.94 -10.48 -21.21
C MET A 319 21.66 -11.47 -20.27
N GLU A 320 22.03 -12.67 -20.75
CA GLU A 320 22.97 -13.51 -20.01
C GLU A 320 24.23 -12.70 -19.70
N VAL A 321 24.49 -12.58 -18.40
CA VAL A 321 25.65 -11.85 -17.88
C VAL A 321 26.90 -12.52 -18.44
N VAL A 322 27.60 -11.78 -19.32
CA VAL A 322 28.96 -12.13 -19.78
C VAL A 322 29.95 -11.95 -18.64
#